data_89a7bbf43cea8a9794919293bd0743fc
#
_entry.id   89a7bbf43cea8a9794919293bd0743fc
#
_cell.length_a   1.000
_cell.length_b   1.000
_cell.length_c   1.000
_cell.angle_alpha   90.00
_cell.angle_beta   90.00
_cell.angle_gamma   90.00
#
_symmetry.space_group_name_H-M   'P 1'
#
loop_
_entity.id
_entity.type
_entity.pdbx_description
1 polymer ?
#
loop_
_entity_poly.entity_id
_entity_poly.type
_entity_poly.pdbx_seq_one_letter_code
_entity_poly.pdbx_strand_id
1 'polypeptide(L)'
;MYLESNPVLKKGNLSNELEIRFGTNYKIGQPITKIEYDNVVQRLYHEGFKTNNSNGNQMLRIQNEYINKLNGKKMISNVRAEITGSNMIQEYCKTNNLQKLIDMPSTQFNMIKFTQKKPAISNNGEIIKKVDMDDFNFRVSFQTEQDYHTHTNLAREILSKWDDSLKIFRAMNRVRFYHDELPVFIDLSIVRSSREKKHIAIPKYTIQEAGVFENIEKYEIEIEVDNSKVGVNTIYEDPKRLADILRKSI
;
A
#
# COMPACT_ATOMS: atom_id res chain seq x y z
N MET A 1 -12.75 -21.08 -1.61
CA MET A 1 -13.80 -20.35 -2.35
C MET A 1 -13.28 -19.21 -3.22
N TYR A 2 -12.83 -18.04 -2.68
CA TYR A 2 -12.37 -16.92 -3.52
C TYR A 2 -11.11 -17.28 -4.34
N LEU A 3 -10.14 -17.94 -3.72
CA LEU A 3 -8.89 -18.36 -4.37
C LEU A 3 -9.10 -19.51 -5.35
N GLU A 4 -10.00 -20.44 -5.05
CA GLU A 4 -10.28 -21.61 -5.91
C GLU A 4 -10.97 -21.23 -7.21
N SER A 5 -11.77 -20.16 -7.22
CA SER A 5 -12.49 -19.68 -8.40
C SER A 5 -11.62 -18.86 -9.37
N ASN A 6 -10.37 -18.50 -8.98
CA ASN A 6 -9.50 -17.64 -9.77
C ASN A 6 -8.21 -18.35 -10.22
N PRO A 7 -8.20 -19.03 -11.35
CA PRO A 7 -7.04 -19.79 -11.85
C PRO A 7 -5.81 -18.93 -12.16
N VAL A 8 -5.95 -17.61 -12.28
CA VAL A 8 -4.82 -16.67 -12.46
C VAL A 8 -3.88 -16.72 -11.25
N LEU A 9 -4.41 -16.98 -10.05
CA LEU A 9 -3.61 -17.13 -8.83
C LEU A 9 -2.70 -18.36 -8.86
N LYS A 10 -3.02 -19.36 -9.68
CA LYS A 10 -2.24 -20.60 -9.80
C LYS A 10 -0.92 -20.45 -10.55
N LYS A 11 -0.66 -19.32 -11.23
CA LYS A 11 0.52 -19.13 -12.09
C LYS A 11 1.65 -18.28 -11.51
N GLY A 12 1.56 -17.84 -10.24
CA GLY A 12 2.64 -17.10 -9.60
C GLY A 12 3.16 -15.92 -10.43
N ASN A 13 2.30 -14.98 -10.81
CA ASN A 13 2.74 -13.77 -11.50
C ASN A 13 3.27 -12.77 -10.45
N LEU A 14 4.55 -12.42 -10.50
CA LEU A 14 5.21 -11.50 -9.56
C LEU A 14 4.59 -10.09 -9.53
N SER A 15 3.86 -9.71 -10.58
CA SER A 15 3.15 -8.43 -10.62
C SER A 15 1.78 -8.47 -9.92
N ASN A 16 1.28 -9.65 -9.57
CA ASN A 16 0.01 -9.82 -8.88
C ASN A 16 0.21 -9.76 -7.37
N GLU A 17 -0.70 -9.09 -6.68
CA GLU A 17 -0.70 -8.91 -5.24
C GLU A 17 -2.05 -9.34 -4.68
N LEU A 18 -2.05 -10.43 -3.91
CA LEU A 18 -3.17 -10.81 -3.07
C LEU A 18 -2.94 -10.24 -1.67
N GLU A 19 -3.81 -9.32 -1.27
CA GLU A 19 -3.71 -8.56 -0.03
C GLU A 19 -4.97 -8.74 0.82
N ILE A 20 -4.78 -8.96 2.11
CA ILE A 20 -5.82 -8.89 3.13
C ILE A 20 -5.51 -7.69 4.01
N ARG A 21 -6.46 -6.75 4.11
CA ARG A 21 -6.31 -5.55 4.92
C ARG A 21 -7.38 -5.49 5.99
N PHE A 22 -6.95 -5.30 7.23
CA PHE A 22 -7.81 -5.22 8.41
C PHE A 22 -8.29 -3.79 8.69
N GLY A 23 -9.42 -3.65 9.39
CA GLY A 23 -9.95 -2.35 9.83
C GLY A 23 -10.44 -1.44 8.69
N THR A 24 -10.63 -1.96 7.48
CA THR A 24 -11.03 -1.15 6.31
C THR A 24 -12.49 -1.26 5.94
N ASN A 25 -13.26 -2.03 6.68
CA ASN A 25 -14.68 -2.16 6.41
C ASN A 25 -15.46 -0.96 6.95
N TYR A 26 -15.78 -0.02 6.06
CA TYR A 26 -16.52 1.20 6.42
C TYR A 26 -17.93 0.94 6.98
N LYS A 27 -18.52 -0.24 6.76
CA LYS A 27 -19.83 -0.60 7.30
C LYS A 27 -19.77 -0.89 8.80
N ILE A 28 -18.67 -1.51 9.25
CA ILE A 28 -18.42 -1.83 10.66
C ILE A 28 -17.85 -0.61 11.39
N GLY A 29 -17.10 0.25 10.66
CA GLY A 29 -16.60 1.51 11.18
C GLY A 29 -15.54 1.39 12.28
N GLN A 30 -14.92 0.22 12.44
CA GLN A 30 -13.91 -0.03 13.48
C GLN A 30 -12.51 0.00 12.86
N PRO A 31 -11.78 1.13 12.99
CA PRO A 31 -10.37 1.18 12.63
C PRO A 31 -9.54 0.37 13.65
N ILE A 32 -8.39 -0.11 13.21
CA ILE A 32 -7.41 -0.73 14.10
C ILE A 32 -6.95 0.29 15.15
N THR A 33 -7.04 -0.09 16.42
CA THR A 33 -6.55 0.72 17.53
C THR A 33 -5.04 0.51 17.74
N LYS A 34 -4.40 1.43 18.47
CA LYS A 34 -2.99 1.25 18.86
C LYS A 34 -2.77 -0.02 19.68
N ILE A 35 -3.69 -0.34 20.58
CA ILE A 35 -3.59 -1.54 21.43
C ILE A 35 -3.63 -2.81 20.59
N GLU A 36 -4.55 -2.91 19.63
CA GLU A 36 -4.62 -4.05 18.72
C GLU A 36 -3.35 -4.16 17.87
N TYR A 37 -2.86 -3.03 17.34
CA TYR A 37 -1.61 -2.98 16.59
C TYR A 37 -0.42 -3.51 17.42
N ASP A 38 -0.24 -3.02 18.66
CA ASP A 38 0.84 -3.44 19.54
C ASP A 38 0.73 -4.93 19.91
N ASN A 39 -0.48 -5.43 20.15
CA ASN A 39 -0.75 -6.84 20.42
C ASN A 39 -0.36 -7.72 19.22
N VAL A 40 -0.66 -7.28 18.00
CA VAL A 40 -0.27 -8.01 16.78
C VAL A 40 1.24 -8.05 16.64
N VAL A 41 1.97 -6.95 16.90
CA VAL A 41 3.44 -6.96 16.91
C VAL A 41 3.99 -8.02 17.85
N GLN A 42 3.52 -8.05 19.09
CA GLN A 42 3.95 -9.03 20.09
C GLN A 42 3.63 -10.47 19.66
N ARG A 43 2.43 -10.67 19.12
CA ARG A 43 1.98 -11.98 18.66
C ARG A 43 2.83 -12.51 17.50
N LEU A 44 3.17 -11.64 16.53
CA LEU A 44 4.01 -12.03 15.41
C LEU A 44 5.38 -12.54 15.86
N TYR A 45 6.04 -11.87 16.81
CA TYR A 45 7.29 -12.37 17.37
C TYR A 45 7.12 -13.70 18.08
N HIS A 46 6.03 -13.88 18.84
CA HIS A 46 5.73 -15.14 19.52
C HIS A 46 5.50 -16.30 18.55
N GLU A 47 4.86 -16.04 17.41
CA GLU A 47 4.61 -17.06 16.37
C GLU A 47 5.82 -17.29 15.44
N GLY A 48 6.98 -16.69 15.73
CA GLY A 48 8.23 -16.92 14.99
C GLY A 48 8.43 -16.05 13.76
N PHE A 49 7.59 -15.03 13.56
CA PHE A 49 7.83 -14.05 12.50
C PHE A 49 9.05 -13.18 12.80
N LYS A 50 9.77 -12.80 11.77
CA LYS A 50 10.99 -12.01 11.80
C LYS A 50 10.83 -10.73 11.00
N THR A 51 11.64 -9.72 11.31
CA THR A 51 11.76 -8.50 10.51
C THR A 51 13.22 -8.13 10.32
N ASN A 52 13.56 -7.60 9.15
CA ASN A 52 14.92 -7.09 8.87
C ASN A 52 15.13 -5.68 9.42
N ASN A 53 14.05 -4.95 9.73
CA ASN A 53 14.12 -3.60 10.24
C ASN A 53 12.97 -3.34 11.23
N SER A 54 13.24 -3.50 12.51
CA SER A 54 12.27 -3.26 13.60
C SER A 54 11.87 -1.79 13.74
N ASN A 55 12.72 -0.85 13.30
CA ASN A 55 12.39 0.57 13.30
C ASN A 55 11.45 0.97 12.15
N GLY A 56 11.23 0.04 11.22
CA GLY A 56 10.40 0.25 10.04
C GLY A 56 11.08 1.08 8.94
N ASN A 57 10.43 1.13 7.81
CA ASN A 57 10.83 1.91 6.65
C ASN A 57 9.90 3.12 6.49
N GLN A 58 10.47 4.31 6.59
CA GLN A 58 9.73 5.54 6.35
C GLN A 58 9.50 5.75 4.87
N MET A 59 8.25 6.06 4.53
CA MET A 59 7.79 6.19 3.16
C MET A 59 6.77 7.32 3.04
N LEU A 60 6.88 8.12 1.99
CA LEU A 60 5.88 9.11 1.60
C LEU A 60 5.31 8.73 0.25
N ARG A 61 3.99 8.54 0.19
CA ARG A 61 3.22 8.29 -1.02
C ARG A 61 2.46 9.54 -1.42
N ILE A 62 2.54 9.90 -2.71
CA ILE A 62 1.93 11.12 -3.24
C ILE A 62 1.18 10.76 -4.52
N GLN A 63 -0.09 11.15 -4.59
CA GLN A 63 -0.92 10.97 -5.79
C GLN A 63 -1.45 12.33 -6.27
N ASN A 64 -1.26 12.60 -7.55
CA ASN A 64 -1.70 13.83 -8.18
C ASN A 64 -3.17 13.78 -8.58
N GLU A 65 -3.85 14.92 -8.49
CA GLU A 65 -5.12 15.16 -9.18
C GLU A 65 -4.85 15.35 -10.67
N TYR A 66 -5.70 14.81 -11.51
CA TYR A 66 -5.69 15.04 -12.96
C TYR A 66 -7.10 15.21 -13.51
N ILE A 67 -7.21 15.81 -14.67
CA ILE A 67 -8.47 15.95 -15.38
C ILE A 67 -8.61 14.77 -16.34
N ASN A 68 -9.64 13.96 -16.15
CA ASN A 68 -9.95 12.86 -17.06
C ASN A 68 -10.42 13.43 -18.40
N LYS A 69 -9.66 13.16 -19.46
CA LYS A 69 -9.91 13.71 -20.81
C LYS A 69 -11.24 13.25 -21.42
N LEU A 70 -11.82 12.13 -20.97
CA LEU A 70 -13.06 11.59 -21.50
C LEU A 70 -14.31 12.31 -20.97
N ASN A 71 -14.27 12.76 -19.72
CA ASN A 71 -15.45 13.31 -19.05
C ASN A 71 -15.22 14.66 -18.35
N GLY A 72 -14.02 15.23 -18.45
CA GLY A 72 -13.66 16.50 -17.83
C GLY A 72 -13.60 16.52 -16.30
N LYS A 73 -13.78 15.36 -15.64
CA LYS A 73 -13.82 15.29 -14.18
C LYS A 73 -12.42 15.26 -13.60
N LYS A 74 -12.27 15.93 -12.46
CA LYS A 74 -11.08 15.83 -11.61
C LYS A 74 -11.05 14.48 -10.90
N MET A 75 -9.93 13.79 -10.97
CA MET A 75 -9.72 12.46 -10.39
C MET A 75 -8.33 12.39 -9.76
N ILE A 76 -8.19 11.59 -8.72
CA ILE A 76 -6.88 11.24 -8.17
C ILE A 76 -6.27 10.12 -9.00
N SER A 77 -5.00 10.27 -9.35
CA SER A 77 -4.25 9.28 -10.13
C SER A 77 -4.17 7.93 -9.39
N ASN A 78 -4.28 6.84 -10.13
CA ASN A 78 -3.95 5.50 -9.62
C ASN A 78 -2.45 5.20 -9.65
N VAL A 79 -1.64 6.15 -10.17
CA VAL A 79 -0.19 6.12 -10.06
C VAL A 79 0.21 7.02 -8.90
N ARG A 80 1.06 6.51 -8.04
CA ARG A 80 1.61 7.24 -6.89
C ARG A 80 3.13 7.36 -7.01
N ALA A 81 3.67 8.51 -6.68
CA ALA A 81 5.09 8.64 -6.40
C ALA A 81 5.34 8.10 -4.98
N GLU A 82 6.38 7.30 -4.81
CA GLU A 82 6.84 6.78 -3.53
C GLU A 82 8.25 7.29 -3.26
N ILE A 83 8.44 7.96 -2.12
CA ILE A 83 9.72 8.46 -1.62
C ILE A 83 10.06 7.64 -0.38
N THR A 84 11.22 6.99 -0.37
CA THR A 84 11.68 6.13 0.73
C THR A 84 12.85 6.76 1.47
N GLY A 85 12.80 6.71 2.79
CA GLY A 85 13.85 7.19 3.69
C GLY A 85 13.58 8.58 4.26
N SER A 86 13.86 8.72 5.56
CA SER A 86 13.56 9.96 6.33
C SER A 86 14.21 11.20 5.74
N ASN A 87 15.49 11.11 5.34
CA ASN A 87 16.22 12.24 4.76
C ASN A 87 15.59 12.75 3.47
N MET A 88 15.17 11.81 2.59
CA MET A 88 14.53 12.15 1.32
C MET A 88 13.15 12.77 1.55
N ILE A 89 12.38 12.24 2.51
CA ILE A 89 11.08 12.79 2.89
C ILE A 89 11.24 14.20 3.47
N GLN A 90 12.22 14.42 4.35
CA GLN A 90 12.50 15.75 4.91
C GLN A 90 12.87 16.76 3.83
N GLU A 91 13.69 16.35 2.86
CA GLU A 91 14.07 17.24 1.76
C GLU A 91 12.87 17.55 0.84
N TYR A 92 12.02 16.56 0.56
CA TYR A 92 10.75 16.81 -0.14
C TYR A 92 9.87 17.80 0.64
N CYS A 93 9.74 17.66 1.93
CA CYS A 93 8.93 18.56 2.77
C CYS A 93 9.43 20.02 2.73
N LYS A 94 10.72 20.25 2.52
CA LYS A 94 11.27 21.62 2.39
C LYS A 94 10.91 22.27 1.06
N THR A 95 10.86 21.48 -0.02
CA THR A 95 10.79 22.01 -1.38
C THR A 95 9.43 21.76 -2.06
N ASN A 96 8.70 20.71 -1.67
CA ASN A 96 7.51 20.18 -2.34
C ASN A 96 7.73 19.84 -3.84
N ASN A 97 8.98 19.85 -4.29
CA ASN A 97 9.35 19.64 -5.69
C ASN A 97 10.01 18.27 -5.88
N LEU A 98 9.33 17.36 -6.55
CA LEU A 98 9.80 15.99 -6.76
C LEU A 98 10.94 15.91 -7.78
N GLN A 99 10.91 16.76 -8.82
CA GLN A 99 11.96 16.78 -9.84
C GLN A 99 13.29 17.19 -9.20
N LYS A 100 13.29 18.26 -8.39
CA LYS A 100 14.49 18.70 -7.66
C LYS A 100 15.05 17.59 -6.79
N LEU A 101 14.18 16.80 -6.15
CA LEU A 101 14.61 15.67 -5.32
C LEU A 101 15.26 14.55 -6.15
N ILE A 102 14.70 14.25 -7.33
CA ILE A 102 15.26 13.25 -8.27
C ILE A 102 16.66 13.66 -8.75
N ASP A 103 16.85 14.94 -9.01
CA ASP A 103 18.10 15.49 -9.57
C ASP A 103 19.21 15.66 -8.52
N MET A 104 18.93 15.40 -7.24
CA MET A 104 19.94 15.51 -6.19
C MET A 104 20.99 14.40 -6.30
N PRO A 105 22.30 14.71 -6.16
CA PRO A 105 23.37 13.71 -6.21
C PRO A 105 23.26 12.61 -5.15
N SER A 106 22.60 12.91 -4.01
CA SER A 106 22.37 11.96 -2.92
C SER A 106 21.23 10.99 -3.17
N THR A 107 20.44 11.19 -4.25
CA THR A 107 19.28 10.34 -4.56
C THR A 107 19.76 9.02 -5.18
N GLN A 108 19.58 7.92 -4.44
CA GLN A 108 19.84 6.58 -4.95
C GLN A 108 18.70 6.10 -5.84
N PHE A 109 19.00 5.24 -6.78
CA PHE A 109 18.09 4.74 -7.81
C PHE A 109 16.74 4.21 -7.27
N ASN A 110 16.72 3.61 -6.09
CA ASN A 110 15.52 3.00 -5.51
C ASN A 110 14.80 3.87 -4.47
N MET A 111 15.26 5.09 -4.21
CA MET A 111 14.64 5.96 -3.20
C MET A 111 13.36 6.62 -3.69
N ILE A 112 13.22 6.79 -5.01
CA ILE A 112 12.04 7.38 -5.64
C ILE A 112 11.59 6.48 -6.78
N LYS A 113 10.33 6.08 -6.75
CA LYS A 113 9.69 5.31 -7.82
C LYS A 113 8.24 5.76 -8.00
N PHE A 114 7.66 5.38 -9.12
CA PHE A 114 6.23 5.51 -9.36
C PHE A 114 5.60 4.13 -9.37
N THR A 115 4.52 3.96 -8.63
CA THR A 115 3.82 2.67 -8.52
C THR A 115 2.38 2.82 -8.97
N GLN A 116 1.94 1.94 -9.85
CA GLN A 116 0.55 1.85 -10.29
C GLN A 116 -0.09 0.57 -9.78
N LYS A 117 -1.21 0.70 -9.05
CA LYS A 117 -2.06 -0.44 -8.69
C LYS A 117 -3.32 -0.44 -9.54
N LYS A 118 -3.66 -1.60 -10.10
CA LYS A 118 -4.89 -1.85 -10.85
C LYS A 118 -5.60 -3.09 -10.32
N PRO A 119 -6.93 -3.15 -10.36
CA PRO A 119 -7.63 -4.42 -10.11
C PRO A 119 -7.10 -5.50 -11.07
N ALA A 120 -6.88 -6.70 -10.56
CA ALA A 120 -6.53 -7.83 -11.41
C ALA A 120 -7.71 -8.21 -12.30
N ILE A 121 -7.40 -8.80 -13.46
CA ILE A 121 -8.39 -9.25 -14.44
C ILE A 121 -8.34 -10.77 -14.47
N SER A 122 -9.50 -11.41 -14.43
CA SER A 122 -9.66 -12.87 -14.55
C SER A 122 -9.30 -13.37 -15.97
N ASN A 123 -9.18 -14.67 -16.13
CA ASN A 123 -8.96 -15.27 -17.45
C ASN A 123 -10.10 -14.96 -18.45
N ASN A 124 -11.28 -14.62 -17.97
CA ASN A 124 -12.44 -14.27 -18.80
C ASN A 124 -12.50 -12.76 -19.12
N GLY A 125 -11.47 -11.98 -18.75
CA GLY A 125 -11.44 -10.53 -18.98
C GLY A 125 -12.23 -9.69 -17.97
N GLU A 126 -12.78 -10.29 -16.91
CA GLU A 126 -13.55 -9.59 -15.88
C GLU A 126 -12.66 -9.04 -14.77
N ILE A 127 -13.02 -7.86 -14.25
CA ILE A 127 -12.34 -7.27 -13.10
C ILE A 127 -12.64 -8.09 -11.84
N ILE A 128 -11.58 -8.54 -11.17
CA ILE A 128 -11.70 -9.22 -9.88
C ILE A 128 -12.03 -8.17 -8.81
N LYS A 129 -13.25 -8.26 -8.27
CA LYS A 129 -13.74 -7.31 -7.26
C LYS A 129 -13.14 -7.62 -5.89
N LYS A 130 -12.94 -6.57 -5.11
CA LYS A 130 -12.60 -6.68 -3.68
C LYS A 130 -13.77 -7.30 -2.92
N VAL A 131 -13.46 -8.09 -1.90
CA VAL A 131 -14.44 -8.76 -1.04
C VAL A 131 -14.27 -8.27 0.39
N ASP A 132 -15.33 -7.73 0.97
CA ASP A 132 -15.37 -7.38 2.39
C ASP A 132 -15.90 -8.59 3.19
N MET A 133 -15.16 -8.96 4.22
CA MET A 133 -15.52 -10.02 5.17
C MET A 133 -16.00 -9.34 6.45
N ASP A 134 -17.29 -9.08 6.51
CA ASP A 134 -17.92 -8.25 7.54
C ASP A 134 -17.73 -8.84 8.95
N ASP A 135 -17.82 -10.17 9.11
CA ASP A 135 -17.67 -10.85 10.40
C ASP A 135 -16.26 -10.72 11.01
N PHE A 136 -15.25 -10.40 10.20
CA PHE A 136 -13.86 -10.38 10.61
C PHE A 136 -13.18 -9.01 10.41
N ASN A 137 -13.96 -7.99 10.03
CA ASN A 137 -13.45 -6.63 9.78
C ASN A 137 -12.22 -6.56 8.87
N PHE A 138 -12.18 -7.37 7.80
CA PHE A 138 -11.11 -7.29 6.82
C PHE A 138 -11.63 -7.30 5.38
N ARG A 139 -10.79 -6.84 4.48
CA ARG A 139 -11.01 -6.83 3.03
C ARG A 139 -9.96 -7.68 2.34
N VAL A 140 -10.42 -8.53 1.42
CA VAL A 140 -9.54 -9.24 0.48
C VAL A 140 -9.51 -8.47 -0.84
N SER A 141 -8.33 -8.20 -1.35
CA SER A 141 -8.13 -7.58 -2.67
C SER A 141 -7.09 -8.32 -3.48
N PHE A 142 -7.35 -8.44 -4.79
CA PHE A 142 -6.40 -8.97 -5.75
C PHE A 142 -6.14 -7.91 -6.81
N GLN A 143 -4.88 -7.48 -6.90
CA GLN A 143 -4.46 -6.36 -7.73
C GLN A 143 -3.20 -6.73 -8.49
N THR A 144 -2.94 -5.99 -9.57
CA THR A 144 -1.62 -5.96 -10.20
C THR A 144 -0.91 -4.71 -9.74
N GLU A 145 0.35 -4.85 -9.34
CA GLU A 145 1.22 -3.72 -9.03
C GLU A 145 2.34 -3.63 -10.05
N GLN A 146 2.59 -2.44 -10.57
CA GLN A 146 3.67 -2.17 -11.51
C GLN A 146 4.46 -0.95 -11.08
N ASP A 147 5.76 -1.12 -10.93
CA ASP A 147 6.71 -0.05 -10.63
C ASP A 147 7.29 0.53 -11.92
N TYR A 148 7.45 1.84 -11.92
CA TYR A 148 8.06 2.61 -12.98
C TYR A 148 9.20 3.46 -12.41
N HIS A 149 10.34 3.44 -13.09
CA HIS A 149 11.45 4.32 -12.77
C HIS A 149 11.16 5.76 -13.19
N THR A 150 11.87 6.70 -12.58
CA THR A 150 11.74 8.14 -12.80
C THR A 150 11.95 8.59 -14.27
N HIS A 151 12.65 7.79 -15.06
CA HIS A 151 12.95 8.08 -16.47
C HIS A 151 11.89 7.59 -17.47
N THR A 152 10.84 6.91 -17.02
CA THR A 152 9.76 6.45 -17.90
C THR A 152 8.91 7.60 -18.42
N ASN A 153 8.26 7.42 -19.58
CA ASN A 153 7.37 8.44 -20.14
C ASN A 153 6.23 8.79 -19.18
N LEU A 154 5.67 7.80 -18.47
CA LEU A 154 4.64 8.01 -17.46
C LEU A 154 5.13 8.91 -16.32
N ALA A 155 6.32 8.64 -15.79
CA ALA A 155 6.91 9.44 -14.74
C ALA A 155 7.16 10.88 -15.20
N ARG A 156 7.71 11.08 -16.41
CA ARG A 156 7.95 12.40 -17.01
C ARG A 156 6.65 13.18 -17.20
N GLU A 157 5.56 12.54 -17.64
CA GLU A 157 4.25 13.20 -17.77
C GLU A 157 3.72 13.66 -16.39
N ILE A 158 3.87 12.85 -15.34
CA ILE A 158 3.47 13.24 -13.99
C ILE A 158 4.34 14.39 -13.48
N LEU A 159 5.66 14.32 -13.66
CA LEU A 159 6.61 15.34 -13.21
C LEU A 159 6.38 16.68 -13.91
N SER A 160 6.07 16.69 -15.22
CA SER A 160 5.82 17.92 -15.98
C SER A 160 4.62 18.74 -15.48
N LYS A 161 3.71 18.12 -14.71
CA LYS A 161 2.52 18.75 -14.13
C LYS A 161 2.59 18.82 -12.61
N TRP A 162 3.74 18.51 -12.01
CA TRP A 162 3.86 18.31 -10.56
C TRP A 162 3.46 19.55 -9.77
N ASP A 163 4.02 20.70 -10.13
CA ASP A 163 3.84 21.94 -9.38
C ASP A 163 2.40 22.50 -9.55
N ASP A 164 1.78 22.28 -10.70
CA ASP A 164 0.45 22.78 -11.04
C ASP A 164 -0.71 21.86 -10.60
N SER A 165 -0.40 20.66 -10.11
CA SER A 165 -1.42 19.69 -9.71
C SER A 165 -1.64 19.68 -8.20
N LEU A 166 -2.90 19.55 -7.79
CA LEU A 166 -3.24 19.21 -6.42
C LEU A 166 -2.85 17.78 -6.12
N LYS A 167 -2.50 17.50 -4.88
CA LYS A 167 -1.97 16.19 -4.44
C LYS A 167 -2.61 15.74 -3.15
N ILE A 168 -2.72 14.43 -2.98
CA ILE A 168 -2.96 13.80 -1.70
C ILE A 168 -1.68 13.11 -1.25
N PHE A 169 -1.43 13.18 0.05
CA PHE A 169 -0.21 12.69 0.67
C PHE A 169 -0.52 11.64 1.72
N ARG A 170 0.38 10.68 1.87
CA ARG A 170 0.32 9.63 2.87
C ARG A 170 1.72 9.29 3.34
N ALA A 171 2.08 9.75 4.53
CA ALA A 171 3.32 9.39 5.21
C ALA A 171 3.10 8.13 6.05
N MET A 172 4.01 7.19 5.99
CA MET A 172 3.92 5.95 6.74
C MET A 172 5.27 5.49 7.25
N ASN A 173 5.23 4.81 8.38
CA ASN A 173 6.33 3.98 8.85
C ASN A 173 5.85 2.51 8.82
N ARG A 174 6.49 1.67 8.02
CA ARG A 174 6.09 0.29 7.76
C ARG A 174 7.14 -0.68 8.25
N VAL A 175 6.73 -1.61 9.10
CA VAL A 175 7.52 -2.79 9.48
C VAL A 175 6.97 -3.98 8.73
N ARG A 176 7.81 -4.66 7.95
CA ARG A 176 7.47 -5.89 7.26
C ARG A 176 7.98 -7.09 8.04
N PHE A 177 7.07 -7.99 8.35
CA PHE A 177 7.35 -9.28 8.96
C PHE A 177 7.27 -10.38 7.91
N TYR A 178 8.11 -11.39 8.05
CA TYR A 178 8.12 -12.60 7.24
C TYR A 178 8.30 -13.83 8.13
N HIS A 179 7.92 -14.98 7.59
CA HIS A 179 8.10 -16.27 8.25
C HIS A 179 8.82 -17.22 7.31
N ASP A 180 9.72 -18.09 7.86
CA ASP A 180 10.54 -18.96 7.01
C ASP A 180 9.68 -20.01 6.27
N GLU A 181 8.67 -20.55 6.93
CA GLU A 181 7.81 -21.61 6.42
C GLU A 181 6.53 -21.12 5.71
N LEU A 182 6.10 -19.87 5.98
CA LEU A 182 4.84 -19.35 5.44
C LEU A 182 5.10 -18.43 4.26
N PRO A 183 4.34 -18.58 3.16
CA PRO A 183 4.48 -17.75 1.97
C PRO A 183 3.73 -16.43 2.12
N VAL A 184 3.93 -15.71 3.22
CA VAL A 184 3.25 -14.44 3.49
C VAL A 184 4.20 -13.41 4.07
N PHE A 185 3.94 -12.15 3.73
CA PHE A 185 4.42 -10.99 4.45
C PHE A 185 3.30 -10.39 5.27
N ILE A 186 3.62 -9.88 6.45
CA ILE A 186 2.69 -9.08 7.26
C ILE A 186 3.27 -7.69 7.40
N ASP A 187 2.59 -6.71 6.82
CA ASP A 187 2.97 -5.31 6.87
C ASP A 187 2.18 -4.58 7.94
N LEU A 188 2.88 -4.08 8.94
CA LEU A 188 2.34 -3.24 9.99
C LEU A 188 2.76 -1.80 9.73
N SER A 189 1.79 -0.90 9.55
CA SER A 189 2.07 0.49 9.19
C SER A 189 1.41 1.47 10.15
N ILE A 190 2.18 2.48 10.58
CA ILE A 190 1.66 3.69 11.23
C ILE A 190 1.57 4.77 10.16
N VAL A 191 0.38 5.30 9.93
CA VAL A 191 0.08 6.14 8.77
C VAL A 191 -0.51 7.48 9.18
N ARG A 192 -0.01 8.55 8.55
CA ARG A 192 -0.63 9.89 8.58
C ARG A 192 -0.95 10.32 7.14
N SER A 193 -2.15 10.79 6.91
CA SER A 193 -2.63 11.14 5.56
C SER A 193 -3.04 12.61 5.49
N SER A 194 -3.21 13.13 4.28
CA SER A 194 -3.88 14.41 4.05
C SER A 194 -5.19 14.50 4.84
N ARG A 195 -5.57 15.70 5.22
CA ARG A 195 -6.88 15.94 5.87
C ARG A 195 -8.02 15.40 5.01
N GLU A 196 -9.02 14.85 5.68
CA GLU A 196 -10.16 14.22 5.05
C GLU A 196 -11.46 14.96 5.41
N LYS A 197 -12.41 14.95 4.47
CA LYS A 197 -13.80 15.34 4.73
C LYS A 197 -14.70 14.19 4.30
N LYS A 198 -15.49 13.65 5.22
CA LYS A 198 -16.34 12.46 4.96
C LYS A 198 -15.54 11.29 4.36
N HIS A 199 -14.38 10.99 4.94
CA HIS A 199 -13.45 9.94 4.49
C HIS A 199 -12.83 10.13 3.09
N ILE A 200 -12.97 11.32 2.50
CA ILE A 200 -12.36 11.68 1.23
C ILE A 200 -11.20 12.63 1.50
N ALA A 201 -10.00 12.27 1.07
CA ALA A 201 -8.82 13.12 1.21
C ALA A 201 -9.02 14.43 0.43
N ILE A 202 -8.63 15.55 1.03
CA ILE A 202 -8.70 16.88 0.43
C ILE A 202 -7.36 17.15 -0.26
N PRO A 203 -7.33 17.23 -1.61
CA PRO A 203 -6.10 17.50 -2.33
C PRO A 203 -5.59 18.93 -2.06
N LYS A 204 -4.27 19.08 -1.96
CA LYS A 204 -3.54 20.33 -1.71
C LYS A 204 -2.29 20.43 -2.58
N TYR A 205 -1.77 21.63 -2.78
CA TYR A 205 -0.54 21.81 -3.54
C TYR A 205 0.70 21.32 -2.78
N THR A 206 0.74 21.53 -1.47
CA THR A 206 1.90 21.22 -0.62
C THR A 206 1.53 20.25 0.50
N ILE A 207 2.52 19.54 1.02
CA ILE A 207 2.35 18.62 2.15
C ILE A 207 1.98 19.36 3.43
N GLN A 208 2.45 20.60 3.58
CA GLN A 208 2.14 21.48 4.72
C GLN A 208 0.66 21.86 4.72
N GLU A 209 0.14 22.35 3.57
CA GLU A 209 -1.29 22.66 3.43
C GLU A 209 -2.19 21.44 3.64
N ALA A 210 -1.71 20.26 3.28
CA ALA A 210 -2.42 18.99 3.48
C ALA A 210 -2.47 18.57 4.96
N GLY A 211 -1.64 19.18 5.83
CA GLY A 211 -1.61 18.93 7.28
C GLY A 211 -1.28 17.49 7.66
N VAL A 212 -0.46 16.80 6.86
CA VAL A 212 -0.21 15.35 7.01
C VAL A 212 0.34 15.00 8.37
N PHE A 213 1.32 15.76 8.85
CA PHE A 213 2.01 15.46 10.12
C PHE A 213 1.25 15.95 11.35
N GLU A 214 0.20 16.76 11.16
CA GLU A 214 -0.70 17.23 12.21
C GLU A 214 -1.89 16.30 12.42
N ASN A 215 -2.15 15.40 11.45
CA ASN A 215 -3.27 14.47 11.51
C ASN A 215 -3.01 13.30 12.46
N ILE A 216 -4.11 12.71 12.91
CA ILE A 216 -4.12 11.53 13.79
C ILE A 216 -3.48 10.35 13.04
N GLU A 217 -2.70 9.57 13.76
CA GLU A 217 -2.15 8.30 13.29
C GLU A 217 -3.26 7.28 13.07
N LYS A 218 -3.14 6.55 11.98
CA LYS A 218 -3.95 5.37 11.67
C LYS A 218 -3.05 4.15 11.67
N TYR A 219 -3.53 3.07 12.22
CA TYR A 219 -2.82 1.80 12.29
C TYR A 219 -3.37 0.87 11.22
N GLU A 220 -2.48 0.25 10.46
CA GLU A 220 -2.85 -0.63 9.37
C GLU A 220 -2.12 -1.95 9.49
N ILE A 221 -2.87 -3.02 9.26
CA ILE A 221 -2.39 -4.40 9.25
C ILE A 221 -2.77 -4.97 7.89
N GLU A 222 -1.75 -5.37 7.14
CA GLU A 222 -1.90 -5.96 5.81
C GLU A 222 -1.18 -7.31 5.78
N ILE A 223 -1.80 -8.31 5.18
CA ILE A 223 -1.17 -9.58 4.88
C ILE A 223 -1.10 -9.68 3.37
N GLU A 224 0.11 -9.88 2.87
CA GLU A 224 0.43 -10.00 1.45
C GLU A 224 1.01 -11.38 1.18
N VAL A 225 0.57 -12.02 0.11
CA VAL A 225 1.14 -13.29 -0.30
C VAL A 225 2.51 -13.08 -0.93
N ASP A 226 3.51 -13.82 -0.42
CA ASP A 226 4.84 -13.87 -1.03
C ASP A 226 4.83 -14.77 -2.27
N ASN A 227 4.60 -14.17 -3.43
CA ASN A 227 4.54 -14.88 -4.71
C ASN A 227 5.83 -15.63 -5.05
N SER A 228 6.98 -15.26 -4.48
CA SER A 228 8.25 -15.94 -4.71
C SER A 228 8.30 -17.31 -4.05
N LYS A 229 7.53 -17.48 -2.97
CA LYS A 229 7.42 -18.73 -2.20
C LYS A 229 6.19 -19.57 -2.56
N VAL A 230 5.27 -19.02 -3.34
CA VAL A 230 4.09 -19.74 -3.80
C VAL A 230 4.47 -20.69 -4.93
N GLY A 231 4.87 -21.88 -4.59
CA GLY A 231 4.77 -23.03 -5.48
C GLY A 231 3.29 -23.31 -5.74
N VAL A 232 2.99 -24.02 -6.83
CA VAL A 232 1.62 -24.29 -7.33
C VAL A 232 0.67 -24.87 -6.26
N ASN A 233 1.20 -25.34 -5.12
CA ASN A 233 0.46 -26.09 -4.11
C ASN A 233 0.40 -25.44 -2.71
N THR A 234 1.26 -24.51 -2.33
CA THR A 234 1.50 -24.17 -0.90
C THR A 234 0.36 -23.41 -0.22
N ILE A 235 -0.33 -22.49 -0.90
CA ILE A 235 -1.47 -21.74 -0.31
C ILE A 235 -2.74 -22.59 -0.33
N TYR A 236 -2.86 -23.49 -1.29
CA TYR A 236 -4.07 -24.31 -1.48
C TYR A 236 -4.06 -25.57 -0.64
N GLU A 237 -2.89 -26.04 -0.19
CA GLU A 237 -2.77 -27.23 0.64
C GLU A 237 -3.07 -26.96 2.11
N ASP A 238 -2.90 -25.72 2.59
CA ASP A 238 -3.25 -25.39 3.98
C ASP A 238 -3.94 -24.01 4.15
N PRO A 239 -5.11 -23.78 3.53
CA PRO A 239 -5.86 -22.56 3.76
C PRO A 239 -6.36 -22.42 5.21
N LYS A 240 -6.45 -23.54 5.96
CA LYS A 240 -6.81 -23.52 7.39
C LYS A 240 -5.68 -22.91 8.21
N ARG A 241 -4.42 -23.28 7.96
CA ARG A 241 -3.26 -22.74 8.69
C ARG A 241 -3.13 -21.24 8.52
N LEU A 242 -3.33 -20.73 7.30
CA LEU A 242 -3.37 -19.28 7.06
C LEU A 242 -4.54 -18.60 7.80
N ALA A 243 -5.73 -19.20 7.73
CA ALA A 243 -6.90 -18.70 8.46
C ALA A 243 -6.72 -18.76 9.98
N ASP A 244 -6.07 -19.80 10.51
CA ASP A 244 -5.79 -19.94 11.95
C ASP A 244 -4.74 -18.93 12.42
N ILE A 245 -3.71 -18.66 11.63
CA ILE A 245 -2.73 -17.59 11.92
C ILE A 245 -3.43 -16.23 11.93
N LEU A 246 -4.29 -15.96 10.94
CA LEU A 246 -5.07 -14.74 10.87
C LEU A 246 -5.99 -14.58 12.09
N ARG A 247 -6.71 -15.64 12.48
CA ARG A 247 -7.58 -15.63 13.67
C ARG A 247 -6.83 -15.43 14.98
N LYS A 248 -5.61 -15.98 15.09
CA LYS A 248 -4.78 -15.85 16.29
C LYS A 248 -4.02 -14.54 16.37
N SER A 249 -3.92 -13.80 15.26
CA SER A 249 -3.19 -12.51 15.16
C SER A 249 -4.09 -11.30 15.35
N ILE A 250 -5.39 -11.50 15.45
CA ILE A 250 -6.43 -10.51 15.72
C ILE A 250 -7.10 -10.87 17.06
#